data_8800abb0af94aaa678ceb68e9a799d26
#
_entry.id   8800abb0af94aaa678ceb68e9a799d26
#
_cell.length_a   1.000
_cell.length_b   1.000
_cell.length_c   1.000
_cell.angle_alpha   90.00
_cell.angle_beta   90.00
_cell.angle_gamma   90.00
#
_symmetry.space_group_name_H-M   'P 1'
#
loop_
_entity.id
_entity.type
_entity.pdbx_description
1 polymer ?
#
loop_
_entity_poly.entity_id
_entity_poly.type
_entity_poly.pdbx_seq_one_letter_code
_entity_poly.pdbx_strand_id
1 'polypeptide(L)'
;MRIGLQVPSFTWPDGTEGIGPRLAEIGKTADEAGFASLWVMDHFFQIEYVGPAEDPMLEGYSALSYLAGVTERLKLGTLVTGIHYRYPGILLKTATTLDVLSGGRAYLGIGAGWFERESRGLGVPFPSTKDRFEQLEEALQIAHQMWSGETTPYRGAHYQLEETLNSPQALTRPHPPVMVGGMGEKKTLRLVAEYADACNLFVYGGADVVRHKLGVLRGHCEDVGRDYEEIERTALGTVNLAPDGMTTDDVIAHCRELNEAGIQHLILNMPNVHEIEPLETFGEKIIPAVAEL
;
A
#
# COMPACT_ATOMS: atom_id res chain seq x y z
N MET A 1 15.82 9.25 -1.22
CA MET A 1 14.80 8.22 -0.86
C MET A 1 13.47 8.89 -0.54
N ARG A 2 12.33 8.34 -0.97
CA ARG A 2 11.00 8.84 -0.59
C ARG A 2 10.55 8.24 0.74
N ILE A 3 9.78 9.00 1.53
CA ILE A 3 9.19 8.55 2.79
C ILE A 3 7.67 8.57 2.65
N GLY A 4 7.03 7.45 2.97
CA GLY A 4 5.58 7.32 3.07
C GLY A 4 5.14 7.08 4.52
N LEU A 5 3.89 7.37 4.80
CA LEU A 5 3.24 7.11 6.08
C LEU A 5 2.21 6.00 5.92
N GLN A 6 2.18 5.00 6.81
CA GLN A 6 1.02 4.12 6.98
C GLN A 6 0.33 4.43 8.32
N VAL A 7 -0.99 4.56 8.29
CA VAL A 7 -1.85 4.69 9.48
C VAL A 7 -2.54 3.34 9.72
N PRO A 8 -1.99 2.48 10.62
CA PRO A 8 -2.50 1.12 10.80
C PRO A 8 -3.56 1.00 11.91
N SER A 9 -3.80 2.07 12.68
CA SER A 9 -4.72 2.08 13.83
C SER A 9 -5.46 3.40 13.92
N PHE A 10 -6.68 3.33 14.44
CA PHE A 10 -7.55 4.48 14.73
C PHE A 10 -7.93 4.54 16.21
N THR A 11 -7.18 3.82 17.07
CA THR A 11 -7.33 3.82 18.53
C THR A 11 -6.58 5.02 19.11
N TRP A 12 -7.25 6.17 19.15
CA TRP A 12 -6.69 7.43 19.60
C TRP A 12 -7.42 7.97 20.84
N PRO A 13 -6.78 8.88 21.64
CA PRO A 13 -7.36 9.38 22.88
C PRO A 13 -8.73 10.07 22.73
N ASP A 14 -8.99 10.67 21.55
CA ASP A 14 -10.22 11.42 21.28
C ASP A 14 -11.45 10.49 21.05
N GLY A 15 -11.25 9.18 21.07
CA GLY A 15 -12.31 8.19 20.85
C GLY A 15 -12.91 8.23 19.45
N THR A 16 -14.03 7.53 19.24
CA THR A 16 -14.64 7.36 17.91
C THR A 16 -15.04 8.68 17.26
N GLU A 17 -15.51 9.64 18.03
CA GLU A 17 -15.92 10.96 17.51
C GLU A 17 -14.74 11.78 17.00
N GLY A 18 -13.55 11.54 17.56
CA GLY A 18 -12.32 12.21 17.15
C GLY A 18 -11.61 11.58 15.94
N ILE A 19 -11.99 10.39 15.50
CA ILE A 19 -11.27 9.67 14.41
C ILE A 19 -11.21 10.52 13.13
N GLY A 20 -12.32 11.02 12.65
CA GLY A 20 -12.39 11.81 11.41
C GLY A 20 -11.52 13.08 11.46
N PRO A 21 -11.72 13.97 12.44
CA PRO A 21 -10.89 15.16 12.59
C PRO A 21 -9.40 14.86 12.72
N ARG A 22 -9.03 13.85 13.54
CA ARG A 22 -7.63 13.45 13.74
C ARG A 22 -7.00 12.87 12.48
N LEU A 23 -7.73 12.04 11.75
CA LEU A 23 -7.25 11.49 10.47
C LEU A 23 -7.02 12.61 9.43
N ALA A 24 -7.90 13.61 9.39
CA ALA A 24 -7.71 14.77 8.51
C ALA A 24 -6.47 15.59 8.91
N GLU A 25 -6.23 15.79 10.21
CA GLU A 25 -5.05 16.48 10.73
C GLU A 25 -3.77 15.72 10.39
N ILE A 26 -3.72 14.42 10.64
CA ILE A 26 -2.59 13.55 10.24
C ILE A 26 -2.33 13.65 8.72
N GLY A 27 -3.38 13.55 7.89
CA GLY A 27 -3.24 13.65 6.45
C GLY A 27 -2.68 14.99 5.98
N LYS A 28 -3.20 16.10 6.51
CA LYS A 28 -2.73 17.46 6.18
C LYS A 28 -1.28 17.68 6.64
N THR A 29 -0.97 17.33 7.88
CA THR A 29 0.40 17.48 8.39
C THR A 29 1.40 16.64 7.61
N ALA A 30 1.07 15.39 7.28
CA ALA A 30 1.92 14.55 6.44
C ALA A 30 2.13 15.15 5.03
N ASP A 31 1.07 15.72 4.44
CA ASP A 31 1.15 16.40 3.14
C ASP A 31 2.04 17.65 3.22
N GLU A 32 1.89 18.47 4.25
CA GLU A 32 2.69 19.68 4.50
C GLU A 32 4.14 19.35 4.84
N ALA A 33 4.38 18.29 5.60
CA ALA A 33 5.70 17.80 5.97
C ALA A 33 6.49 17.19 4.80
N GLY A 34 5.83 16.92 3.65
CA GLY A 34 6.50 16.41 2.46
C GLY A 34 6.61 14.89 2.37
N PHE A 35 5.77 14.15 3.09
CA PHE A 35 5.63 12.72 2.84
C PHE A 35 5.19 12.48 1.39
N ALA A 36 5.71 11.43 0.77
CA ALA A 36 5.39 11.11 -0.62
C ALA A 36 4.05 10.39 -0.77
N SER A 37 3.62 9.67 0.28
CA SER A 37 2.42 8.84 0.24
C SER A 37 1.81 8.62 1.61
N LEU A 38 0.51 8.35 1.65
CA LEU A 38 -0.20 7.90 2.84
C LEU A 38 -0.99 6.63 2.53
N TRP A 39 -0.86 5.66 3.42
CA TRP A 39 -1.42 4.33 3.28
C TRP A 39 -2.28 3.97 4.48
N VAL A 40 -3.34 3.21 4.23
CA VAL A 40 -4.12 2.55 5.28
C VAL A 40 -4.13 1.04 5.05
N MET A 41 -4.39 0.26 6.09
CA MET A 41 -4.66 -1.16 5.91
C MET A 41 -6.05 -1.36 5.28
N ASP A 42 -6.23 -2.45 4.55
CA ASP A 42 -7.55 -2.88 4.07
C ASP A 42 -8.05 -4.06 4.90
N HIS A 43 -8.13 -3.83 6.21
CA HIS A 43 -8.68 -4.74 7.20
C HIS A 43 -9.97 -4.16 7.79
N PHE A 44 -10.92 -5.03 8.17
CA PHE A 44 -12.19 -4.66 8.79
C PHE A 44 -12.18 -4.91 10.30
N PHE A 45 -11.31 -5.80 10.77
CA PHE A 45 -10.98 -6.03 12.17
C PHE A 45 -9.53 -5.65 12.39
N GLN A 46 -9.17 -5.18 13.59
CA GLN A 46 -7.77 -4.90 13.87
C GLN A 46 -6.96 -6.21 13.90
N ILE A 47 -5.74 -6.15 13.40
CA ILE A 47 -4.82 -7.30 13.37
C ILE A 47 -4.05 -7.42 14.68
N GLU A 48 -3.82 -8.65 15.13
CA GLU A 48 -3.23 -8.96 16.45
C GLU A 48 -1.83 -8.33 16.67
N TYR A 49 -1.10 -8.02 15.60
CA TYR A 49 0.20 -7.33 15.67
C TYR A 49 0.10 -5.85 16.05
N VAL A 50 -1.08 -5.24 15.93
CA VAL A 50 -1.35 -3.83 16.22
C VAL A 50 -2.21 -3.68 17.46
N GLY A 51 -3.27 -4.49 17.59
CA GLY A 51 -4.19 -4.42 18.72
C GLY A 51 -5.27 -5.52 18.69
N PRO A 52 -6.17 -5.53 19.68
CA PRO A 52 -7.29 -6.46 19.69
C PRO A 52 -8.23 -6.20 18.51
N ALA A 53 -8.91 -7.26 18.04
CA ALA A 53 -9.77 -7.19 16.85
C ALA A 53 -10.95 -6.21 16.99
N GLU A 54 -11.31 -5.88 18.21
CA GLU A 54 -12.37 -4.95 18.58
C GLU A 54 -11.97 -3.47 18.46
N ASP A 55 -10.68 -3.19 18.28
CA ASP A 55 -10.19 -1.82 18.08
C ASP A 55 -10.77 -1.21 16.79
N PRO A 56 -11.04 0.11 16.78
CA PRO A 56 -11.61 0.79 15.62
C PRO A 56 -10.81 0.55 14.34
N MET A 57 -11.49 0.10 13.28
CA MET A 57 -10.95 0.00 11.93
C MET A 57 -11.90 0.68 10.95
N LEU A 58 -11.37 1.58 10.13
CA LEU A 58 -12.11 2.20 9.03
C LEU A 58 -11.96 1.35 7.76
N GLU A 59 -13.02 1.30 6.96
CA GLU A 59 -12.94 0.71 5.63
C GLU A 59 -11.93 1.51 4.77
N GLY A 60 -10.97 0.79 4.18
CA GLY A 60 -9.77 1.38 3.60
C GLY A 60 -10.04 2.42 2.51
N TYR A 61 -10.89 2.11 1.53
CA TYR A 61 -11.15 3.03 0.42
C TYR A 61 -12.03 4.21 0.82
N SER A 62 -12.92 4.05 1.80
CA SER A 62 -13.69 5.15 2.38
C SER A 62 -12.77 6.14 3.10
N ALA A 63 -11.83 5.63 3.91
CA ALA A 63 -10.82 6.45 4.58
C ALA A 63 -9.91 7.18 3.57
N LEU A 64 -9.45 6.50 2.52
CA LEU A 64 -8.64 7.11 1.47
C LEU A 64 -9.40 8.17 0.67
N SER A 65 -10.70 7.97 0.41
CA SER A 65 -11.52 8.97 -0.28
C SER A 65 -11.71 10.23 0.57
N TYR A 66 -11.85 10.06 1.90
CA TYR A 66 -11.87 11.18 2.84
C TYR A 66 -10.53 11.93 2.83
N LEU A 67 -9.40 11.22 2.91
CA LEU A 67 -8.05 11.78 2.84
C LEU A 67 -7.79 12.49 1.50
N ALA A 68 -8.30 11.96 0.38
CA ALA A 68 -8.18 12.59 -0.93
C ALA A 68 -8.79 13.99 -0.98
N GLY A 69 -9.89 14.22 -0.21
CA GLY A 69 -10.56 15.51 -0.13
C GLY A 69 -9.89 16.53 0.80
N VAL A 70 -8.93 16.12 1.63
CA VAL A 70 -8.26 17.00 2.61
C VAL A 70 -6.75 17.13 2.39
N THR A 71 -6.19 16.44 1.38
CA THR A 71 -4.77 16.49 0.98
C THR A 71 -4.61 16.86 -0.48
N GLU A 72 -3.43 17.35 -0.88
CA GLU A 72 -3.19 17.87 -2.24
C GLU A 72 -2.09 17.12 -3.01
N ARG A 73 -1.07 16.58 -2.34
CA ARG A 73 0.14 16.02 -2.95
C ARG A 73 0.35 14.54 -2.69
N LEU A 74 -0.04 14.05 -1.50
CA LEU A 74 0.18 12.67 -1.07
C LEU A 74 -0.41 11.67 -2.07
N LYS A 75 0.39 10.70 -2.48
CA LYS A 75 -0.15 9.50 -3.10
C LYS A 75 -0.90 8.68 -2.06
N LEU A 76 -2.00 8.04 -2.46
CA LEU A 76 -2.95 7.38 -1.55
C LEU A 76 -3.21 5.94 -1.99
N GLY A 77 -3.12 4.99 -1.08
CA GLY A 77 -3.39 3.59 -1.38
C GLY A 77 -3.63 2.73 -0.15
N THR A 78 -4.17 1.55 -0.36
CA THR A 78 -4.18 0.50 0.66
C THR A 78 -2.86 -0.25 0.66
N LEU A 79 -2.38 -0.64 1.82
CA LEU A 79 -1.17 -1.45 1.99
C LEU A 79 -1.47 -2.73 2.79
N VAL A 80 -2.00 -3.78 2.17
CA VAL A 80 -2.53 -3.85 0.80
C VAL A 80 -3.92 -4.48 0.81
N THR A 81 -4.74 -4.23 -0.24
CA THR A 81 -6.04 -4.90 -0.40
C THR A 81 -5.85 -6.41 -0.55
N GLY A 82 -6.58 -7.19 0.26
CA GLY A 82 -6.70 -8.63 0.05
C GLY A 82 -7.63 -8.93 -1.12
N ILE A 83 -7.15 -9.71 -2.09
CA ILE A 83 -7.90 -9.99 -3.34
C ILE A 83 -9.29 -10.58 -3.08
N HIS A 84 -9.48 -11.31 -1.99
CA HIS A 84 -10.73 -12.01 -1.67
C HIS A 84 -11.82 -11.11 -1.09
N TYR A 85 -11.53 -9.86 -0.71
CA TYR A 85 -12.52 -8.95 -0.11
C TYR A 85 -13.51 -8.37 -1.12
N ARG A 86 -13.08 -8.15 -2.35
CA ARG A 86 -13.93 -7.50 -3.38
C ARG A 86 -13.78 -8.21 -4.73
N TYR A 87 -14.87 -8.25 -5.49
CA TYR A 87 -14.77 -8.67 -6.89
C TYR A 87 -13.90 -7.69 -7.69
N PRO A 88 -12.99 -8.17 -8.58
CA PRO A 88 -12.01 -7.32 -9.25
C PRO A 88 -12.62 -6.13 -9.98
N GLY A 89 -13.69 -6.32 -10.76
CA GLY A 89 -14.32 -5.21 -11.48
C GLY A 89 -14.81 -4.08 -10.57
N ILE A 90 -15.33 -4.42 -9.36
CA ILE A 90 -15.73 -3.42 -8.36
C ILE A 90 -14.49 -2.79 -7.72
N LEU A 91 -13.50 -3.59 -7.35
CA LEU A 91 -12.24 -3.08 -6.78
C LEU A 91 -11.57 -2.06 -7.71
N LEU A 92 -11.45 -2.39 -8.98
CA LEU A 92 -10.81 -1.51 -9.97
C LEU A 92 -11.61 -0.26 -10.25
N LYS A 93 -12.94 -0.37 -10.23
CA LYS A 93 -13.81 0.82 -10.27
C LYS A 93 -13.60 1.71 -9.06
N THR A 94 -13.44 1.13 -7.87
CA THR A 94 -13.16 1.87 -6.63
C THR A 94 -11.79 2.58 -6.70
N ALA A 95 -10.74 1.87 -7.12
CA ALA A 95 -9.40 2.45 -7.29
C ALA A 95 -9.38 3.57 -8.36
N THR A 96 -10.07 3.36 -9.48
CA THR A 96 -10.26 4.42 -10.50
C THR A 96 -11.00 5.63 -9.94
N THR A 97 -12.03 5.42 -9.13
CA THR A 97 -12.77 6.50 -8.49
C THR A 97 -11.88 7.30 -7.54
N LEU A 98 -11.07 6.61 -6.74
CA LEU A 98 -10.08 7.27 -5.87
C LEU A 98 -9.08 8.09 -6.69
N ASP A 99 -8.59 7.56 -7.82
CA ASP A 99 -7.67 8.28 -8.70
C ASP A 99 -8.30 9.57 -9.25
N VAL A 100 -9.53 9.49 -9.72
CA VAL A 100 -10.27 10.66 -10.24
C VAL A 100 -10.52 11.70 -9.14
N LEU A 101 -11.01 11.28 -7.97
CA LEU A 101 -11.32 12.19 -6.86
C LEU A 101 -10.08 12.81 -6.22
N SER A 102 -8.96 12.11 -6.24
CA SER A 102 -7.68 12.62 -5.73
C SER A 102 -6.87 13.44 -6.74
N GLY A 103 -7.34 13.58 -8.00
CA GLY A 103 -6.58 14.28 -9.04
C GLY A 103 -5.36 13.50 -9.53
N GLY A 104 -5.44 12.16 -9.61
CA GLY A 104 -4.34 11.31 -10.14
C GLY A 104 -3.34 10.90 -9.07
N ARG A 105 -3.77 10.70 -7.82
CA ARG A 105 -2.88 10.36 -6.70
C ARG A 105 -3.07 8.93 -6.15
N ALA A 106 -3.94 8.12 -6.74
CA ALA A 106 -4.19 6.77 -6.25
C ALA A 106 -3.07 5.78 -6.61
N TYR A 107 -2.87 4.80 -5.71
CA TYR A 107 -2.19 3.53 -5.95
C TYR A 107 -3.18 2.38 -5.75
N LEU A 108 -3.07 1.33 -6.54
CA LEU A 108 -3.67 0.05 -6.24
C LEU A 108 -2.66 -0.83 -5.50
N GLY A 109 -2.69 -0.81 -4.18
CA GLY A 109 -1.95 -1.79 -3.38
C GLY A 109 -2.77 -3.07 -3.23
N ILE A 110 -2.25 -4.22 -3.66
CA ILE A 110 -2.99 -5.49 -3.70
C ILE A 110 -2.10 -6.67 -3.29
N GLY A 111 -2.71 -7.71 -2.72
CA GLY A 111 -2.03 -8.94 -2.33
C GLY A 111 -2.99 -10.11 -2.19
N ALA A 112 -2.44 -11.30 -1.93
CA ALA A 112 -3.24 -12.52 -1.83
C ALA A 112 -4.17 -12.57 -0.60
N GLY A 113 -3.98 -11.67 0.37
CA GLY A 113 -4.70 -11.71 1.65
C GLY A 113 -4.23 -12.83 2.58
N TRP A 114 -4.50 -12.68 3.88
CA TRP A 114 -4.02 -13.63 4.88
C TRP A 114 -4.93 -13.75 6.12
N PHE A 115 -5.72 -12.71 6.45
CA PHE A 115 -6.45 -12.65 7.71
C PHE A 115 -7.82 -13.34 7.60
N GLU A 116 -7.81 -14.66 7.82
CA GLU A 116 -8.99 -15.52 7.70
C GLU A 116 -10.09 -15.19 8.72
N ARG A 117 -9.72 -14.74 9.94
CA ARG A 117 -10.67 -14.44 11.03
C ARG A 117 -11.72 -13.40 10.61
N GLU A 118 -11.30 -12.29 10.06
CA GLU A 118 -12.23 -11.22 9.64
C GLU A 118 -13.08 -11.64 8.42
N SER A 119 -12.47 -12.36 7.47
CA SER A 119 -13.20 -12.88 6.32
C SER A 119 -14.35 -13.77 6.74
N ARG A 120 -14.08 -14.75 7.62
CA ARG A 120 -15.12 -15.63 8.18
C ARG A 120 -16.14 -14.87 9.03
N GLY A 121 -15.66 -13.91 9.84
CA GLY A 121 -16.50 -13.08 10.71
C GLY A 121 -17.51 -12.24 9.93
N LEU A 122 -17.14 -11.75 8.75
CA LEU A 122 -17.98 -10.92 7.88
C LEU A 122 -18.68 -11.71 6.75
N GLY A 123 -18.52 -13.03 6.72
CA GLY A 123 -19.14 -13.87 5.69
C GLY A 123 -18.47 -13.76 4.31
N VAL A 124 -17.26 -13.22 4.25
CA VAL A 124 -16.47 -13.16 3.02
C VAL A 124 -15.79 -14.52 2.80
N PRO A 125 -15.89 -15.11 1.60
CA PRO A 125 -15.18 -16.35 1.31
C PRO A 125 -13.67 -16.23 1.50
N PHE A 126 -13.05 -17.26 2.10
CA PHE A 126 -11.60 -17.32 2.25
C PHE A 126 -11.07 -18.56 1.52
N PRO A 127 -10.74 -18.45 0.24
CA PRO A 127 -10.26 -19.55 -0.58
C PRO A 127 -8.88 -20.06 -0.13
N SER A 128 -8.46 -21.20 -0.68
CA SER A 128 -7.12 -21.73 -0.44
C SER A 128 -6.04 -20.71 -0.87
N THR A 129 -4.84 -20.82 -0.29
CA THR A 129 -3.72 -19.96 -0.70
C THR A 129 -3.43 -20.07 -2.19
N LYS A 130 -3.58 -21.26 -2.79
CA LYS A 130 -3.41 -21.47 -4.23
C LYS A 130 -4.43 -20.63 -5.01
N ASP A 131 -5.71 -20.76 -4.66
CA ASP A 131 -6.80 -20.08 -5.37
C ASP A 131 -6.68 -18.55 -5.21
N ARG A 132 -6.32 -18.04 -4.02
CA ARG A 132 -6.10 -16.61 -3.81
C ARG A 132 -4.96 -16.04 -4.67
N PHE A 133 -3.90 -16.81 -4.93
CA PHE A 133 -2.84 -16.36 -5.85
C PHE A 133 -3.30 -16.41 -7.31
N GLU A 134 -4.10 -17.38 -7.71
CA GLU A 134 -4.70 -17.43 -9.05
C GLU A 134 -5.70 -16.29 -9.24
N GLN A 135 -6.52 -16.01 -8.22
CA GLN A 135 -7.42 -14.85 -8.19
C GLN A 135 -6.66 -13.52 -8.27
N LEU A 136 -5.52 -13.40 -7.57
CA LEU A 136 -4.68 -12.20 -7.62
C LEU A 136 -4.13 -11.98 -9.03
N GLU A 137 -3.64 -13.03 -9.69
CA GLU A 137 -3.14 -12.93 -11.05
C GLU A 137 -4.23 -12.50 -12.03
N GLU A 138 -5.42 -13.12 -11.97
CA GLU A 138 -6.55 -12.74 -12.81
C GLU A 138 -7.00 -11.28 -12.55
N ALA A 139 -6.98 -10.83 -11.28
CA ALA A 139 -7.32 -9.45 -10.96
C ALA A 139 -6.31 -8.44 -11.53
N LEU A 140 -5.02 -8.79 -11.57
CA LEU A 140 -3.99 -7.98 -12.21
C LEU A 140 -4.20 -7.89 -13.74
N GLN A 141 -4.56 -9.00 -14.37
CA GLN A 141 -4.91 -9.03 -15.80
C GLN A 141 -6.16 -8.18 -16.09
N ILE A 142 -7.20 -8.32 -15.27
CA ILE A 142 -8.42 -7.50 -15.37
C ILE A 142 -8.11 -6.01 -15.18
N ALA A 143 -7.18 -5.67 -14.26
CA ALA A 143 -6.75 -4.28 -14.06
C ALA A 143 -6.17 -3.67 -15.33
N HIS A 144 -5.21 -4.35 -15.95
CA HIS A 144 -4.61 -3.91 -17.19
C HIS A 144 -5.66 -3.78 -18.31
N GLN A 145 -6.56 -4.74 -18.44
CA GLN A 145 -7.62 -4.69 -19.46
C GLN A 145 -8.59 -3.52 -19.22
N MET A 146 -9.10 -3.34 -17.99
CA MET A 146 -10.04 -2.24 -17.69
C MET A 146 -9.40 -0.86 -17.88
N TRP A 147 -8.12 -0.71 -17.52
CA TRP A 147 -7.41 0.57 -17.65
C TRP A 147 -6.85 0.82 -19.06
N SER A 148 -6.72 -0.20 -19.89
CA SER A 148 -6.41 0.01 -21.33
C SER A 148 -7.58 0.65 -22.09
N GLY A 149 -8.79 0.61 -21.53
CA GLY A 149 -10.02 1.07 -22.16
C GLY A 149 -10.71 0.01 -23.01
N GLU A 150 -10.22 -1.23 -23.01
CA GLU A 150 -10.93 -2.35 -23.61
C GLU A 150 -12.24 -2.62 -22.87
N THR A 151 -13.25 -3.02 -23.61
CA THR A 151 -14.59 -3.37 -23.07
C THR A 151 -15.00 -4.81 -23.37
N THR A 152 -14.07 -5.59 -23.92
CA THR A 152 -14.30 -7.00 -24.26
C THR A 152 -14.49 -7.84 -22.98
N PRO A 153 -15.18 -8.99 -23.06
CA PRO A 153 -15.31 -9.89 -21.93
C PRO A 153 -13.96 -10.39 -21.42
N TYR A 154 -13.82 -10.55 -20.10
CA TYR A 154 -12.74 -11.31 -19.49
C TYR A 154 -13.23 -12.72 -19.10
N ARG A 155 -12.47 -13.75 -19.39
CA ARG A 155 -12.81 -15.16 -19.14
C ARG A 155 -11.64 -15.87 -18.45
N GLY A 156 -11.58 -15.77 -17.13
CA GLY A 156 -10.60 -16.47 -16.28
C GLY A 156 -11.14 -17.78 -15.70
N ALA A 157 -10.37 -18.43 -14.87
CA ALA A 157 -10.79 -19.60 -14.11
C ALA A 157 -11.65 -19.24 -12.89
N HIS A 158 -11.34 -18.09 -12.28
CA HIS A 158 -12.00 -17.61 -11.06
C HIS A 158 -12.98 -16.46 -11.34
N TYR A 159 -12.70 -15.62 -12.33
CA TYR A 159 -13.50 -14.43 -12.63
C TYR A 159 -14.01 -14.42 -14.06
N GLN A 160 -15.28 -14.04 -14.22
CA GLN A 160 -15.97 -13.90 -15.48
C GLN A 160 -16.60 -12.51 -15.52
N LEU A 161 -16.16 -11.65 -16.43
CA LEU A 161 -16.74 -10.34 -16.66
C LEU A 161 -17.32 -10.32 -18.08
N GLU A 162 -18.59 -9.94 -18.20
CA GLU A 162 -19.22 -9.80 -19.51
C GLU A 162 -18.71 -8.57 -20.27
N GLU A 163 -18.36 -7.51 -19.52
CA GLU A 163 -17.78 -6.30 -20.05
C GLU A 163 -16.74 -5.77 -19.04
N THR A 164 -15.62 -5.25 -19.53
CA THR A 164 -14.59 -4.58 -18.72
C THR A 164 -14.69 -3.05 -18.83
N LEU A 165 -15.90 -2.53 -19.03
CA LEU A 165 -16.18 -1.10 -19.14
C LEU A 165 -15.78 -0.36 -17.85
N ASN A 166 -14.88 0.60 -17.97
CA ASN A 166 -14.45 1.47 -16.88
C ASN A 166 -14.54 2.95 -17.30
N SER A 167 -15.66 3.60 -16.97
CA SER A 167 -15.88 5.01 -17.27
C SER A 167 -16.33 5.75 -15.99
N PRO A 168 -15.71 6.92 -15.61
CA PRO A 168 -14.53 7.48 -16.28
C PRO A 168 -13.32 6.57 -16.19
N GLN A 169 -12.35 6.76 -17.07
CA GLN A 169 -11.01 6.19 -16.92
C GLN A 169 -10.22 6.96 -15.85
N ALA A 170 -9.17 6.34 -15.30
CA ALA A 170 -8.27 6.99 -14.36
C ALA A 170 -7.63 8.25 -14.97
N LEU A 171 -7.24 9.20 -14.14
CA LEU A 171 -6.48 10.38 -14.58
C LEU A 171 -5.00 10.04 -14.78
N THR A 172 -4.45 9.20 -13.92
CA THR A 172 -3.05 8.72 -14.01
C THR A 172 -2.84 7.90 -15.29
N ARG A 173 -1.74 8.15 -15.99
CA ARG A 173 -1.37 7.47 -17.23
C ARG A 173 -0.07 6.68 -17.05
N PRO A 174 0.01 5.47 -17.61
CA PRO A 174 -1.03 4.73 -18.36
C PRO A 174 -2.22 4.29 -17.45
N HIS A 175 -2.00 4.10 -16.17
CA HIS A 175 -2.97 3.72 -15.14
C HIS A 175 -2.44 4.09 -13.75
N PRO A 176 -3.27 4.06 -12.68
CA PRO A 176 -2.78 4.15 -11.31
C PRO A 176 -1.73 3.07 -11.05
N PRO A 177 -0.59 3.39 -10.42
CA PRO A 177 0.44 2.39 -10.17
C PRO A 177 -0.11 1.20 -9.38
N VAL A 178 0.25 0.00 -9.81
CA VAL A 178 -0.09 -1.27 -9.16
C VAL A 178 1.06 -1.68 -8.26
N MET A 179 0.82 -1.79 -6.96
CA MET A 179 1.77 -2.30 -5.99
C MET A 179 1.34 -3.69 -5.52
N VAL A 180 2.19 -4.68 -5.66
CA VAL A 180 1.96 -6.01 -5.08
C VAL A 180 2.76 -6.15 -3.79
N GLY A 181 2.04 -6.44 -2.68
CA GLY A 181 2.65 -6.58 -1.36
C GLY A 181 2.95 -8.03 -0.98
N GLY A 182 4.09 -8.22 -0.32
CA GLY A 182 4.52 -9.50 0.24
C GLY A 182 5.89 -9.95 -0.19
N MET A 183 6.43 -10.96 0.51
CA MET A 183 7.83 -11.43 0.37
C MET A 183 7.95 -12.84 -0.21
N GLY A 184 6.86 -13.40 -0.75
CA GLY A 184 6.83 -14.75 -1.30
C GLY A 184 7.65 -14.87 -2.59
N GLU A 185 8.80 -15.57 -2.54
CA GLU A 185 9.76 -15.63 -3.63
C GLU A 185 9.19 -16.24 -4.92
N LYS A 186 8.43 -17.34 -4.79
CA LYS A 186 7.97 -18.12 -5.95
C LYS A 186 6.76 -17.55 -6.67
N LYS A 187 5.85 -16.90 -5.93
CA LYS A 187 4.60 -16.39 -6.50
C LYS A 187 4.51 -14.88 -6.43
N THR A 188 4.64 -14.27 -5.22
CA THR A 188 4.46 -12.83 -5.06
C THR A 188 5.45 -12.05 -5.91
N LEU A 189 6.76 -12.31 -5.77
CA LEU A 189 7.79 -11.60 -6.52
C LEU A 189 7.74 -11.90 -8.03
N ARG A 190 7.22 -13.06 -8.42
CA ARG A 190 6.94 -13.37 -9.83
C ARG A 190 5.80 -12.49 -10.39
N LEU A 191 4.69 -12.37 -9.65
CA LEU A 191 3.58 -11.49 -10.06
C LEU A 191 4.00 -10.02 -10.08
N VAL A 192 4.91 -9.60 -9.18
CA VAL A 192 5.52 -8.26 -9.26
C VAL A 192 6.22 -8.08 -10.60
N ALA A 193 7.10 -9.01 -10.98
CA ALA A 193 7.86 -8.92 -12.22
C ALA A 193 6.96 -8.93 -13.48
N GLU A 194 5.85 -9.66 -13.45
CA GLU A 194 4.94 -9.79 -14.59
C GLU A 194 3.96 -8.62 -14.74
N TYR A 195 3.46 -8.05 -13.62
CA TYR A 195 2.29 -7.18 -13.67
C TYR A 195 2.41 -5.86 -12.90
N ALA A 196 3.32 -5.74 -11.90
CA ALA A 196 3.26 -4.61 -10.98
C ALA A 196 4.22 -3.47 -11.33
N ASP A 197 3.85 -2.24 -11.01
CA ASP A 197 4.71 -1.04 -11.09
C ASP A 197 5.55 -0.86 -9.82
N ALA A 198 5.15 -1.52 -8.71
CA ALA A 198 5.85 -1.45 -7.44
C ALA A 198 5.77 -2.77 -6.68
N CYS A 199 6.77 -3.06 -5.88
CA CYS A 199 6.71 -4.08 -4.84
C CYS A 199 6.71 -3.45 -3.45
N ASN A 200 6.09 -4.12 -2.47
CA ASN A 200 6.28 -3.76 -1.06
C ASN A 200 6.82 -4.96 -0.27
N LEU A 201 7.98 -4.76 0.34
CA LEU A 201 8.64 -5.72 1.21
C LEU A 201 8.47 -5.30 2.69
N PHE A 202 8.75 -6.21 3.61
CA PHE A 202 8.89 -5.88 5.03
C PHE A 202 10.37 -5.76 5.39
N VAL A 203 10.74 -4.78 6.23
CA VAL A 203 12.12 -4.63 6.70
C VAL A 203 12.51 -5.62 7.80
N TYR A 204 11.60 -6.53 8.19
CA TYR A 204 11.89 -7.56 9.17
C TYR A 204 13.02 -8.47 8.70
N GLY A 205 14.04 -8.63 9.56
CA GLY A 205 15.25 -9.37 9.23
C GLY A 205 16.38 -8.51 8.67
N GLY A 206 16.17 -7.18 8.53
CA GLY A 206 17.21 -6.22 8.16
C GLY A 206 17.48 -6.12 6.66
N ALA A 207 18.48 -5.31 6.32
CA ALA A 207 18.83 -4.97 4.95
C ALA A 207 19.30 -6.18 4.11
N ASP A 208 19.89 -7.20 4.73
CA ASP A 208 20.33 -8.40 4.00
C ASP A 208 19.17 -9.22 3.47
N VAL A 209 18.07 -9.32 4.24
CA VAL A 209 16.85 -9.97 3.77
C VAL A 209 16.23 -9.17 2.62
N VAL A 210 16.21 -7.85 2.72
CA VAL A 210 15.74 -6.97 1.64
C VAL A 210 16.57 -7.18 0.37
N ARG A 211 17.91 -7.13 0.46
CA ARG A 211 18.80 -7.38 -0.69
C ARG A 211 18.56 -8.74 -1.34
N HIS A 212 18.39 -9.78 -0.53
CA HIS A 212 18.06 -11.11 -1.03
C HIS A 212 16.74 -11.12 -1.81
N LYS A 213 15.66 -10.56 -1.26
CA LYS A 213 14.36 -10.51 -1.92
C LYS A 213 14.38 -9.70 -3.21
N LEU A 214 15.09 -8.58 -3.23
CA LEU A 214 15.28 -7.77 -4.44
C LEU A 214 16.12 -8.52 -5.49
N GLY A 215 17.10 -9.32 -5.07
CA GLY A 215 17.85 -10.22 -5.96
C GLY A 215 16.95 -11.28 -6.61
N VAL A 216 16.02 -11.87 -5.85
CA VAL A 216 15.02 -12.81 -6.40
C VAL A 216 14.09 -12.11 -7.39
N LEU A 217 13.61 -10.90 -7.06
CA LEU A 217 12.79 -10.11 -7.97
C LEU A 217 13.52 -9.81 -9.28
N ARG A 218 14.79 -9.41 -9.22
CA ARG A 218 15.62 -9.18 -10.41
C ARG A 218 15.72 -10.42 -11.29
N GLY A 219 15.94 -11.61 -10.70
CA GLY A 219 15.92 -12.87 -11.43
C GLY A 219 14.57 -13.13 -12.13
N HIS A 220 13.44 -12.85 -11.48
CA HIS A 220 12.14 -12.97 -12.15
C HIS A 220 11.96 -11.96 -13.28
N CYS A 221 12.46 -10.73 -13.14
CA CYS A 221 12.44 -9.74 -14.22
C CYS A 221 13.25 -10.23 -15.45
N GLU A 222 14.43 -10.81 -15.22
CA GLU A 222 15.25 -11.42 -16.28
C GLU A 222 14.49 -12.57 -16.98
N ASP A 223 13.81 -13.44 -16.22
CA ASP A 223 13.04 -14.57 -16.75
C ASP A 223 11.86 -14.12 -17.63
N VAL A 224 11.24 -12.97 -17.36
CA VAL A 224 10.09 -12.43 -18.11
C VAL A 224 10.50 -11.37 -19.15
N GLY A 225 11.79 -11.00 -19.20
CA GLY A 225 12.32 -9.99 -20.13
C GLY A 225 11.88 -8.56 -19.80
N ARG A 226 11.66 -8.23 -18.52
CA ARG A 226 11.28 -6.88 -18.05
C ARG A 226 12.47 -6.17 -17.41
N ASP A 227 12.57 -4.87 -17.62
CA ASP A 227 13.56 -4.06 -16.91
C ASP A 227 13.20 -3.96 -15.42
N TYR A 228 14.11 -4.43 -14.57
CA TYR A 228 13.97 -4.35 -13.11
C TYR A 228 13.84 -2.91 -12.60
N GLU A 229 14.45 -1.94 -13.28
CA GLU A 229 14.43 -0.54 -12.87
C GLU A 229 13.07 0.15 -13.14
N GLU A 230 12.18 -0.46 -13.90
CA GLU A 230 10.78 -0.01 -14.04
C GLU A 230 9.95 -0.25 -12.78
N ILE A 231 10.41 -1.10 -11.85
CA ILE A 231 9.67 -1.46 -10.64
C ILE A 231 10.14 -0.60 -9.48
N GLU A 232 9.23 0.17 -8.91
CA GLU A 232 9.47 0.90 -7.67
C GLU A 232 9.64 -0.09 -6.51
N ARG A 233 10.76 0.00 -5.81
CA ARG A 233 11.09 -0.87 -4.68
C ARG A 233 10.73 -0.17 -3.38
N THR A 234 9.63 -0.61 -2.76
CA THR A 234 9.14 -0.05 -1.50
C THR A 234 9.30 -1.04 -0.35
N ALA A 235 9.37 -0.54 0.86
CA ALA A 235 9.35 -1.37 2.05
C ALA A 235 8.52 -0.76 3.17
N LEU A 236 7.93 -1.62 4.01
CA LEU A 236 7.21 -1.23 5.22
C LEU A 236 8.08 -1.47 6.44
N GLY A 237 8.29 -0.40 7.22
CA GLY A 237 8.97 -0.43 8.51
C GLY A 237 8.16 0.24 9.61
N THR A 238 8.72 0.27 10.82
CA THR A 238 8.14 0.96 11.96
C THR A 238 9.16 1.91 12.56
N VAL A 239 8.74 3.14 12.85
CA VAL A 239 9.54 4.15 13.54
C VAL A 239 8.73 4.68 14.72
N ASN A 240 9.38 4.83 15.87
CA ASN A 240 8.82 5.47 17.04
C ASN A 240 9.76 6.58 17.51
N LEU A 241 9.33 7.83 17.38
CA LEU A 241 10.08 9.04 17.81
C LEU A 241 9.69 9.49 19.23
N ALA A 242 9.01 8.64 20.02
CA ALA A 242 8.78 8.94 21.43
C ALA A 242 10.11 9.12 22.21
N PRO A 243 10.11 9.77 23.40
CA PRO A 243 11.33 10.05 24.15
C PRO A 243 12.24 8.87 24.43
N ASP A 244 11.66 7.67 24.57
CA ASP A 244 12.38 6.40 24.76
C ASP A 244 12.54 5.59 23.45
N GLY A 245 12.21 6.18 22.31
CA GLY A 245 12.24 5.57 21.00
C GLY A 245 13.52 5.85 20.20
N MET A 246 13.39 5.87 18.89
CA MET A 246 14.49 6.18 17.97
C MET A 246 14.78 7.68 17.94
N THR A 247 16.06 8.05 17.82
CA THR A 247 16.44 9.43 17.49
C THR A 247 16.27 9.69 15.98
N THR A 248 16.26 10.96 15.59
CA THR A 248 16.27 11.35 14.19
C THR A 248 17.47 10.79 13.41
N ASP A 249 18.64 10.75 14.07
CA ASP A 249 19.86 10.20 13.47
C ASP A 249 19.77 8.68 13.26
N ASP A 250 19.14 7.94 14.19
CA ASP A 250 18.88 6.52 14.03
C ASP A 250 17.96 6.24 12.84
N VAL A 251 16.90 7.05 12.66
CA VAL A 251 15.97 6.92 11.53
C VAL A 251 16.67 7.23 10.22
N ILE A 252 17.47 8.29 10.16
CA ILE A 252 18.25 8.65 8.95
C ILE A 252 19.27 7.55 8.62
N ALA A 253 19.95 6.99 9.62
CA ALA A 253 20.88 5.88 9.43
C ALA A 253 20.16 4.63 8.87
N HIS A 254 18.99 4.31 9.40
CA HIS A 254 18.15 3.21 8.91
C HIS A 254 17.67 3.43 7.46
N CYS A 255 17.27 4.65 7.11
CA CYS A 255 16.93 5.01 5.74
C CYS A 255 18.10 4.81 4.78
N ARG A 256 19.32 5.20 5.18
CA ARG A 256 20.53 4.98 4.36
C ARG A 256 20.82 3.51 4.14
N GLU A 257 20.77 2.71 5.20
CA GLU A 257 20.98 1.26 5.13
C GLU A 257 19.99 0.58 4.15
N LEU A 258 18.71 0.95 4.21
CA LEU A 258 17.68 0.40 3.33
C LEU A 258 17.82 0.92 1.89
N ASN A 259 18.23 2.18 1.71
CA ASN A 259 18.52 2.70 0.37
C ASN A 259 19.70 1.97 -0.29
N GLU A 260 20.78 1.72 0.45
CA GLU A 260 21.92 0.90 0.00
C GLU A 260 21.51 -0.55 -0.30
N ALA A 261 20.46 -1.05 0.36
CA ALA A 261 19.86 -2.35 0.05
C ALA A 261 18.98 -2.33 -1.21
N GLY A 262 18.67 -1.15 -1.76
CA GLY A 262 17.92 -0.96 -3.00
C GLY A 262 16.49 -0.44 -2.82
N ILE A 263 16.08 -0.05 -1.62
CA ILE A 263 14.76 0.55 -1.36
C ILE A 263 14.77 2.03 -1.79
N GLN A 264 13.76 2.41 -2.56
CA GLN A 264 13.56 3.78 -3.09
C GLN A 264 12.51 4.55 -2.30
N HIS A 265 11.55 3.84 -1.69
CA HIS A 265 10.43 4.42 -0.96
C HIS A 265 10.17 3.62 0.32
N LEU A 266 10.47 4.21 1.47
CA LEU A 266 10.25 3.59 2.77
C LEU A 266 8.92 4.10 3.34
N ILE A 267 7.97 3.17 3.55
CA ILE A 267 6.67 3.44 4.15
C ILE A 267 6.77 3.10 5.64
N LEU A 268 6.34 4.00 6.50
CA LEU A 268 6.56 3.88 7.94
C LEU A 268 5.26 3.86 8.73
N ASN A 269 5.11 2.86 9.58
CA ASN A 269 4.20 2.89 10.71
C ASN A 269 4.78 3.75 11.82
N MET A 270 3.96 4.64 12.38
CA MET A 270 4.28 5.40 13.58
C MET A 270 3.20 5.14 14.64
N PRO A 271 3.51 4.41 15.74
CA PRO A 271 2.52 4.12 16.78
C PRO A 271 1.90 5.37 17.41
N ASN A 272 2.66 6.47 17.45
CA ASN A 272 2.23 7.75 18.00
C ASN A 272 1.91 8.82 16.94
N VAL A 273 1.50 8.43 15.73
CA VAL A 273 1.18 9.35 14.62
C VAL A 273 0.12 10.41 15.00
N HIS A 274 -0.76 10.09 15.93
CA HIS A 274 -1.82 10.98 16.40
C HIS A 274 -1.30 12.15 17.26
N GLU A 275 -0.06 12.13 17.74
CA GLU A 275 0.58 13.22 18.47
C GLU A 275 1.03 14.36 17.55
N ILE A 276 1.02 14.17 16.22
CA ILE A 276 1.37 15.13 15.17
C ILE A 276 2.86 15.52 15.17
N GLU A 277 3.47 15.89 16.29
CA GLU A 277 4.89 16.29 16.41
C GLU A 277 5.86 15.33 15.69
N PRO A 278 5.68 13.99 15.73
CA PRO A 278 6.51 13.09 14.93
C PRO A 278 6.49 13.39 13.43
N LEU A 279 5.33 13.77 12.87
CA LEU A 279 5.20 14.11 11.44
C LEU A 279 5.92 15.42 11.11
N GLU A 280 5.80 16.43 11.98
CA GLU A 280 6.52 17.71 11.86
C GLU A 280 8.03 17.47 11.92
N THR A 281 8.50 16.62 12.86
CA THR A 281 9.91 16.23 12.98
C THR A 281 10.42 15.54 11.70
N PHE A 282 9.60 14.70 11.07
CA PHE A 282 9.94 14.11 9.76
C PHE A 282 10.13 15.18 8.70
N GLY A 283 9.21 16.13 8.59
CA GLY A 283 9.28 17.23 7.62
C GLY A 283 10.49 18.15 7.82
N GLU A 284 10.80 18.47 9.06
CA GLU A 284 11.89 19.40 9.38
C GLU A 284 13.28 18.77 9.27
N LYS A 285 13.45 17.50 9.68
CA LYS A 285 14.77 16.92 9.91
C LYS A 285 15.07 15.68 9.07
N ILE A 286 14.09 14.77 8.90
CA ILE A 286 14.35 13.45 8.32
C ILE A 286 14.19 13.47 6.81
N ILE A 287 13.03 13.91 6.29
CA ILE A 287 12.74 13.94 4.86
C ILE A 287 13.79 14.72 4.08
N PRO A 288 14.19 15.95 4.52
CA PRO A 288 15.26 16.69 3.82
C PRO A 288 16.61 15.95 3.83
N ALA A 289 16.95 15.28 4.95
CA ALA A 289 18.25 14.59 5.10
C ALA A 289 18.35 13.32 4.25
N VAL A 290 17.22 12.73 3.81
CA VAL A 290 17.18 11.51 3.01
C VAL A 290 16.71 11.73 1.57
N ALA A 291 16.38 12.97 1.20
CA ALA A 291 15.82 13.30 -0.12
C ALA A 291 16.79 12.97 -1.27
N GLU A 292 18.09 13.05 -1.05
CA GLU A 292 19.14 12.81 -2.06
C GLU A 292 19.69 11.37 -2.05
N LEU A 293 19.13 10.49 -1.21
CA LEU A 293 19.51 9.07 -1.17
C LEU A 293 18.98 8.28 -2.37
#